data_13efbbb98b815014f2eee8cee3a354fd
#
_entry.id   13efbbb98b815014f2eee8cee3a354fd
#
_cell.length_a   1.000
_cell.length_b   1.000
_cell.length_c   1.000
_cell.angle_alpha   90.00
_cell.angle_beta   90.00
_cell.angle_gamma   90.00
#
_symmetry.space_group_name_H-M   'P 1'
#
loop_
_entity.id
_entity.type
_entity.pdbx_description
1 polymer ?
#
loop_
_entity_poly.entity_id
_entity_poly.type
_entity_poly.pdbx_seq_one_letter_code
_entity_poly.pdbx_strand_id
1 'polypeptide(L)'
;MKQQLYILSLLFLLTACRENKKEQFARLVQEWQGKEIVFPQDMAFSRFVTEPVDYRIPDAKYKVLVYVDSVGCTSCKLQLSKWQELIAHVDSATNGNIPFIFVFQSKDDRELRYILKRDNFDRPVCIDRGDGFDKLNKFPQEITFQTFLLDKDNKVKVIGNPVHNLAVRDLYLKQITGMQYQEALPKTTLETDKAEYDLGTVKEGTTKKQTVTVRNTGTNVFKLKGFTTSCDCTE
;
A
#
# COMPACT_ATOMS: atom_id res chain seq x y z
N MET A 1 -18.69 11.13 -50.89
CA MET A 1 -19.48 11.50 -49.69
C MET A 1 -19.64 10.36 -48.66
N LYS A 2 -20.00 9.13 -49.04
CA LYS A 2 -20.14 8.01 -48.07
C LYS A 2 -18.81 7.64 -47.35
N GLN A 3 -17.68 7.71 -48.05
CA GLN A 3 -16.37 7.35 -47.49
C GLN A 3 -15.85 8.37 -46.44
N GLN A 4 -16.15 9.66 -46.60
CA GLN A 4 -15.83 10.69 -45.61
C GLN A 4 -16.66 10.58 -44.33
N LEU A 5 -17.90 10.07 -44.46
CA LEU A 5 -18.77 9.85 -43.31
C LEU A 5 -18.28 8.71 -42.40
N TYR A 6 -17.68 7.65 -42.99
CA TYR A 6 -17.10 6.54 -42.26
C TYR A 6 -15.79 6.94 -41.52
N ILE A 7 -14.99 7.84 -42.09
CA ILE A 7 -13.77 8.32 -41.46
C ILE A 7 -14.10 9.24 -40.26
N LEU A 8 -15.13 10.07 -40.38
CA LEU A 8 -15.61 10.92 -39.30
C LEU A 8 -16.25 10.09 -38.15
N SER A 9 -16.97 9.01 -38.47
CA SER A 9 -17.52 8.08 -37.47
C SER A 9 -16.43 7.28 -36.75
N LEU A 10 -15.34 6.92 -37.41
CA LEU A 10 -14.22 6.19 -36.82
C LEU A 10 -13.37 7.08 -35.89
N LEU A 11 -13.29 8.39 -36.19
CA LEU A 11 -12.58 9.35 -35.31
C LEU A 11 -13.31 9.59 -33.98
N PHE A 12 -14.63 9.46 -33.97
CA PHE A 12 -15.44 9.63 -32.74
C PHE A 12 -15.35 8.45 -31.76
N LEU A 13 -14.90 7.27 -32.23
CA LEU A 13 -14.72 6.09 -31.39
C LEU A 13 -13.37 6.07 -30.64
N LEU A 14 -12.45 6.99 -30.97
CA LEU A 14 -11.14 7.08 -30.34
C LEU A 14 -11.08 8.07 -29.15
N THR A 15 -12.16 8.76 -28.84
CA THR A 15 -12.31 9.49 -27.58
C THR A 15 -12.81 8.58 -26.47
N ALA A 16 -12.36 7.32 -26.46
CA ALA A 16 -12.52 6.46 -25.28
C ALA A 16 -11.83 7.17 -24.10
N CYS A 17 -12.61 7.64 -23.17
CA CYS A 17 -12.21 8.28 -21.94
C CYS A 17 -10.97 7.63 -21.37
N ARG A 18 -9.83 8.30 -21.41
CA ARG A 18 -8.71 8.00 -20.54
C ARG A 18 -9.19 8.40 -19.15
N GLU A 19 -9.77 7.42 -18.48
CA GLU A 19 -10.21 7.61 -17.13
C GLU A 19 -9.03 8.12 -16.29
N ASN A 20 -9.23 9.22 -15.59
CA ASN A 20 -8.22 9.79 -14.73
C ASN A 20 -7.99 8.82 -13.57
N LYS A 21 -6.73 8.44 -13.27
CA LYS A 21 -6.35 7.57 -12.14
C LYS A 21 -7.04 7.95 -10.83
N LYS A 22 -7.26 9.25 -10.62
CA LYS A 22 -7.97 9.76 -9.45
C LYS A 22 -9.43 9.30 -9.38
N GLU A 23 -10.14 9.28 -10.50
CA GLU A 23 -11.52 8.82 -10.58
C GLU A 23 -11.61 7.30 -10.42
N GLN A 24 -10.67 6.58 -11.01
CA GLN A 24 -10.55 5.12 -10.84
C GLN A 24 -10.32 4.77 -9.35
N PHE A 25 -9.42 5.46 -8.67
CA PHE A 25 -9.18 5.26 -7.24
C PHE A 25 -10.39 5.64 -6.38
N ALA A 26 -11.06 6.73 -6.71
CA ALA A 26 -12.27 7.13 -5.98
C ALA A 26 -13.39 6.08 -6.10
N ARG A 27 -13.59 5.52 -7.28
CA ARG A 27 -14.56 4.42 -7.49
C ARG A 27 -14.17 3.16 -6.72
N LEU A 28 -12.90 2.79 -6.74
CA LEU A 28 -12.40 1.63 -6.00
C LEU A 28 -12.62 1.79 -4.49
N VAL A 29 -12.35 2.98 -3.95
CA VAL A 29 -12.63 3.29 -2.54
C VAL A 29 -14.12 3.16 -2.24
N GLN A 30 -14.98 3.68 -3.12
CA GLN A 30 -16.44 3.61 -2.96
C GLN A 30 -16.96 2.16 -3.05
N GLU A 31 -16.43 1.35 -3.97
CA GLU A 31 -16.78 -0.06 -4.13
C GLU A 31 -16.44 -0.89 -2.88
N TRP A 32 -15.31 -0.59 -2.25
CA TRP A 32 -14.81 -1.35 -1.12
C TRP A 32 -15.37 -0.88 0.23
N GLN A 33 -15.84 0.34 0.32
CA GLN A 33 -16.41 0.88 1.56
C GLN A 33 -17.62 0.07 2.03
N GLY A 34 -17.55 -0.49 3.22
CA GLY A 34 -18.61 -1.33 3.80
C GLY A 34 -18.68 -2.76 3.27
N LYS A 35 -17.84 -3.13 2.28
CA LYS A 35 -17.74 -4.51 1.79
C LYS A 35 -17.22 -5.41 2.89
N GLU A 36 -17.81 -6.56 3.05
CA GLU A 36 -17.37 -7.57 4.02
C GLU A 36 -16.18 -8.36 3.48
N ILE A 37 -15.16 -8.57 4.31
CA ILE A 37 -14.07 -9.49 4.08
C ILE A 37 -14.43 -10.84 4.68
N VAL A 38 -14.48 -11.86 3.85
CA VAL A 38 -14.77 -13.24 4.26
C VAL A 38 -13.47 -13.95 4.59
N PHE A 39 -13.27 -14.31 5.86
CA PHE A 39 -12.12 -15.08 6.30
C PHE A 39 -12.45 -16.59 6.20
N PRO A 40 -11.62 -17.41 5.50
CA PRO A 40 -11.76 -18.87 5.53
C PRO A 40 -11.63 -19.41 6.96
N GLN A 41 -12.37 -20.46 7.26
CA GLN A 41 -12.32 -21.09 8.59
C GLN A 41 -11.03 -21.88 8.85
N ASP A 42 -10.35 -22.29 7.79
CA ASP A 42 -9.14 -23.12 7.81
C ASP A 42 -7.84 -22.32 7.65
N MET A 43 -7.86 -21.02 7.95
CA MET A 43 -6.65 -20.19 7.92
C MET A 43 -5.60 -20.69 8.91
N ALA A 44 -4.47 -21.13 8.40
CA ALA A 44 -3.34 -21.57 9.22
C ALA A 44 -2.30 -20.45 9.31
N PHE A 45 -1.88 -20.14 10.53
CA PHE A 45 -0.87 -19.12 10.79
C PHE A 45 0.45 -19.74 11.21
N SER A 46 1.54 -19.09 10.85
CA SER A 46 2.90 -19.51 11.21
C SER A 46 3.79 -18.29 11.47
N ARG A 47 4.84 -18.47 12.27
CA ARG A 47 5.99 -17.55 12.29
C ARG A 47 7.01 -18.03 11.28
N PHE A 48 7.62 -17.06 10.61
CA PHE A 48 8.66 -17.32 9.60
C PHE A 48 8.29 -18.43 8.59
N VAL A 49 7.00 -18.51 8.25
CA VAL A 49 6.43 -19.46 7.27
C VAL A 49 6.40 -20.94 7.77
N THR A 50 7.33 -21.33 8.63
CA THR A 50 7.58 -22.74 8.97
C THR A 50 7.29 -23.12 10.42
N GLU A 51 7.03 -22.17 11.29
CA GLU A 51 6.76 -22.41 12.70
C GLU A 51 5.26 -22.23 12.96
N PRO A 52 4.45 -23.31 12.97
CA PRO A 52 3.02 -23.20 13.18
C PRO A 52 2.69 -22.53 14.52
N VAL A 53 1.66 -21.69 14.54
CA VAL A 53 1.16 -21.04 15.75
C VAL A 53 -0.35 -21.20 15.83
N ASP A 54 -0.86 -21.46 17.03
CA ASP A 54 -2.30 -21.42 17.30
C ASP A 54 -2.72 -19.95 17.45
N TYR A 55 -2.96 -19.32 16.31
CA TYR A 55 -3.43 -17.94 16.23
C TYR A 55 -4.83 -17.94 15.65
N ARG A 56 -5.75 -17.36 16.38
CA ARG A 56 -7.12 -17.08 15.91
C ARG A 56 -7.28 -15.58 15.78
N ILE A 57 -7.93 -15.16 14.70
CA ILE A 57 -8.23 -13.74 14.48
C ILE A 57 -9.12 -13.27 15.66
N PRO A 58 -8.63 -12.32 16.47
CA PRO A 58 -9.38 -11.87 17.63
C PRO A 58 -10.69 -11.16 17.24
N ASP A 59 -11.72 -11.35 18.05
CA ASP A 59 -12.89 -10.49 17.99
C ASP A 59 -12.53 -9.13 18.58
N ALA A 60 -12.44 -8.12 17.73
CA ALA A 60 -12.02 -6.77 18.07
C ALA A 60 -12.89 -5.75 17.37
N LYS A 61 -13.06 -4.58 18.00
CA LYS A 61 -13.83 -3.46 17.42
C LYS A 61 -13.31 -3.06 16.05
N TYR A 62 -11.98 -3.07 15.89
CA TYR A 62 -11.29 -2.84 14.62
C TYR A 62 -10.18 -3.86 14.44
N LYS A 63 -9.91 -4.20 13.18
CA LYS A 63 -8.84 -5.11 12.75
C LYS A 63 -8.16 -4.53 11.52
N VAL A 64 -6.85 -4.69 11.40
CA VAL A 64 -6.13 -4.30 10.18
C VAL A 64 -5.78 -5.56 9.40
N LEU A 65 -6.31 -5.69 8.19
CA LEU A 65 -5.92 -6.74 7.25
C LEU A 65 -4.89 -6.19 6.28
N VAL A 66 -3.75 -6.87 6.19
CA VAL A 66 -2.68 -6.61 5.22
C VAL A 66 -2.59 -7.82 4.30
N TYR A 67 -3.12 -7.67 3.09
CA TYR A 67 -2.97 -8.67 2.04
C TYR A 67 -1.83 -8.26 1.11
N VAL A 68 -0.99 -9.19 0.73
CA VAL A 68 0.10 -8.94 -0.24
C VAL A 68 0.08 -10.05 -1.28
N ASP A 69 -0.24 -9.68 -2.51
CA ASP A 69 -0.23 -10.62 -3.64
C ASP A 69 1.18 -11.02 -4.06
N SER A 70 1.29 -12.06 -4.88
CA SER A 70 2.56 -12.60 -5.38
C SER A 70 3.08 -11.90 -6.64
N VAL A 71 2.47 -10.79 -7.08
CA VAL A 71 2.86 -10.09 -8.32
C VAL A 71 4.01 -9.13 -8.04
N GLY A 72 5.13 -9.26 -8.73
CA GLY A 72 6.29 -8.35 -8.63
C GLY A 72 7.22 -8.65 -7.44
N CYS A 73 7.95 -7.63 -6.99
CA CYS A 73 8.98 -7.75 -5.95
C CYS A 73 8.38 -7.91 -4.55
N THR A 74 8.52 -9.07 -3.93
CA THR A 74 8.02 -9.39 -2.59
C THR A 74 8.62 -8.46 -1.53
N SER A 75 9.93 -8.29 -1.52
CA SER A 75 10.64 -7.47 -0.53
C SER A 75 10.21 -6.00 -0.57
N CYS A 76 10.00 -5.45 -1.79
CA CYS A 76 9.56 -4.07 -1.97
C CYS A 76 8.14 -3.82 -1.44
N LYS A 77 7.29 -4.84 -1.53
CA LYS A 77 5.88 -4.76 -1.11
C LYS A 77 5.72 -4.89 0.40
N LEU A 78 6.48 -5.76 1.03
CA LEU A 78 6.29 -6.11 2.43
C LEU A 78 6.59 -4.95 3.39
N GLN A 79 7.68 -4.18 3.18
CA GLN A 79 8.10 -3.04 4.01
C GLN A 79 7.92 -3.27 5.53
N LEU A 80 8.34 -4.44 6.01
CA LEU A 80 8.04 -4.97 7.34
C LEU A 80 8.47 -4.04 8.49
N SER A 81 9.59 -3.33 8.35
CA SER A 81 10.05 -2.36 9.34
C SER A 81 9.04 -1.22 9.56
N LYS A 82 8.45 -0.71 8.47
CA LYS A 82 7.41 0.33 8.57
C LYS A 82 6.13 -0.19 9.21
N TRP A 83 5.79 -1.46 8.97
CA TRP A 83 4.68 -2.09 9.68
C TRP A 83 4.96 -2.23 11.17
N GLN A 84 6.15 -2.64 11.57
CA GLN A 84 6.55 -2.71 12.98
C GLN A 84 6.44 -1.35 13.68
N GLU A 85 6.90 -0.27 13.02
CA GLU A 85 6.76 1.10 13.53
C GLU A 85 5.29 1.51 13.69
N LEU A 86 4.45 1.25 12.68
CA LEU A 86 3.02 1.59 12.74
C LEU A 86 2.31 0.78 13.84
N ILE A 87 2.59 -0.52 13.94
CA ILE A 87 2.01 -1.39 14.95
C ILE A 87 2.38 -0.90 16.35
N ALA A 88 3.68 -0.61 16.61
CA ALA A 88 4.11 -0.09 17.89
C ALA A 88 3.40 1.23 18.26
N HIS A 89 3.20 2.10 17.26
CA HIS A 89 2.47 3.35 17.46
C HIS A 89 0.98 3.10 17.80
N VAL A 90 0.30 2.22 17.05
CA VAL A 90 -1.11 1.86 17.30
C VAL A 90 -1.27 1.14 18.64
N ASP A 91 -0.38 0.20 18.97
CA ASP A 91 -0.39 -0.52 20.23
C ASP A 91 -0.25 0.44 21.41
N SER A 92 0.64 1.42 21.32
CA SER A 92 0.79 2.47 22.35
C SER A 92 -0.48 3.31 22.53
N ALA A 93 -1.19 3.62 21.42
CA ALA A 93 -2.40 4.45 21.46
C ALA A 93 -3.65 3.67 21.87
N THR A 94 -3.64 2.33 21.80
CA THR A 94 -4.83 1.48 21.98
C THR A 94 -4.65 0.36 23.01
N ASN A 95 -3.54 0.34 23.73
CA ASN A 95 -3.16 -0.75 24.64
C ASN A 95 -3.16 -2.13 23.94
N GLY A 96 -2.70 -2.19 22.70
CA GLY A 96 -2.59 -3.44 21.94
C GLY A 96 -3.93 -4.05 21.48
N ASN A 97 -5.02 -3.29 21.47
CA ASN A 97 -6.36 -3.82 21.19
C ASN A 97 -6.70 -3.91 19.69
N ILE A 98 -5.76 -3.61 18.80
CA ILE A 98 -5.98 -3.66 17.36
C ILE A 98 -5.15 -4.79 16.75
N PRO A 99 -5.76 -5.93 16.37
CA PRO A 99 -5.05 -7.00 15.70
C PRO A 99 -4.67 -6.61 14.28
N PHE A 100 -3.45 -6.94 13.89
CA PHE A 100 -2.94 -6.85 12.53
C PHE A 100 -2.85 -8.27 11.96
N ILE A 101 -3.57 -8.52 10.89
CA ILE A 101 -3.70 -9.81 10.22
C ILE A 101 -2.91 -9.74 8.91
N PHE A 102 -1.83 -10.50 8.83
CA PHE A 102 -0.98 -10.55 7.64
C PHE A 102 -1.29 -11.81 6.84
N VAL A 103 -1.69 -11.62 5.59
CA VAL A 103 -1.95 -12.69 4.63
C VAL A 103 -1.09 -12.45 3.39
N PHE A 104 -0.21 -13.39 3.08
CA PHE A 104 0.72 -13.28 1.98
C PHE A 104 0.47 -14.39 0.96
N GLN A 105 0.30 -13.99 -0.29
CA GLN A 105 0.39 -14.91 -1.40
C GLN A 105 1.86 -15.05 -1.78
N SER A 106 2.42 -16.25 -1.65
CA SER A 106 3.85 -16.48 -1.88
C SER A 106 4.07 -17.42 -3.06
N LYS A 107 4.97 -17.04 -3.98
CA LYS A 107 5.48 -17.95 -5.03
C LYS A 107 6.68 -18.75 -4.54
N ASP A 108 7.47 -18.21 -3.63
CA ASP A 108 8.63 -18.85 -3.01
C ASP A 108 8.63 -18.64 -1.49
N ASP A 109 8.22 -19.67 -0.78
CA ASP A 109 8.18 -19.65 0.69
C ASP A 109 9.58 -19.49 1.31
N ARG A 110 10.66 -19.81 0.59
CA ARG A 110 12.05 -19.63 1.07
C ARG A 110 12.43 -18.16 1.05
N GLU A 111 12.09 -17.46 -0.04
CA GLU A 111 12.30 -16.00 -0.14
C GLU A 111 11.52 -15.29 0.96
N LEU A 112 10.23 -15.58 1.10
CA LEU A 112 9.40 -14.96 2.12
C LEU A 112 9.95 -15.21 3.52
N ARG A 113 10.33 -16.45 3.85
CA ARG A 113 10.94 -16.79 5.13
C ARG A 113 12.23 -16.03 5.38
N TYR A 114 13.09 -15.91 4.37
CA TYR A 114 14.31 -15.13 4.47
C TYR A 114 14.03 -13.68 4.81
N ILE A 115 13.07 -13.05 4.12
CA ILE A 115 12.68 -11.65 4.36
C ILE A 115 12.12 -11.48 5.79
N LEU A 116 11.21 -12.34 6.23
CA LEU A 116 10.64 -12.29 7.58
C LEU A 116 11.71 -12.41 8.67
N LYS A 117 12.70 -13.31 8.47
CA LYS A 117 13.81 -13.47 9.42
C LYS A 117 14.79 -12.31 9.38
N ARG A 118 15.17 -11.84 8.19
CA ARG A 118 16.06 -10.69 8.01
C ARG A 118 15.54 -9.45 8.73
N ASP A 119 14.24 -9.21 8.60
CA ASP A 119 13.58 -8.01 9.16
C ASP A 119 13.07 -8.24 10.59
N ASN A 120 13.39 -9.40 11.18
CA ASN A 120 12.96 -9.82 12.53
C ASN A 120 11.43 -9.66 12.74
N PHE A 121 10.65 -10.06 11.72
CA PHE A 121 9.21 -10.00 11.75
C PHE A 121 8.63 -11.32 12.28
N ASP A 122 8.50 -11.44 13.60
CA ASP A 122 8.09 -12.65 14.31
C ASP A 122 6.57 -12.81 14.51
N ARG A 123 5.78 -11.92 13.89
CA ARG A 123 4.32 -11.95 14.00
C ARG A 123 3.72 -13.13 13.20
N PRO A 124 2.58 -13.66 13.66
CA PRO A 124 1.84 -14.66 12.90
C PRO A 124 1.46 -14.15 11.51
N VAL A 125 1.76 -14.94 10.49
CA VAL A 125 1.39 -14.69 9.10
C VAL A 125 0.65 -15.89 8.53
N CYS A 126 -0.36 -15.66 7.72
CA CYS A 126 -1.05 -16.69 6.94
C CYS A 126 -0.51 -16.68 5.50
N ILE A 127 -0.24 -17.85 4.96
CA ILE A 127 0.15 -17.99 3.55
C ILE A 127 -1.05 -18.47 2.75
N ASP A 128 -1.53 -17.62 1.86
CA ASP A 128 -2.64 -17.94 0.95
C ASP A 128 -2.16 -18.84 -0.18
N ARG A 129 -2.06 -20.13 0.11
CA ARG A 129 -1.69 -21.14 -0.89
C ARG A 129 -2.86 -21.46 -1.78
N GLY A 130 -2.66 -21.31 -3.10
CA GLY A 130 -3.70 -21.58 -4.09
C GLY A 130 -4.73 -20.48 -4.26
N ASP A 131 -4.43 -19.28 -3.77
CA ASP A 131 -5.21 -18.06 -3.96
C ASP A 131 -6.65 -18.15 -3.40
N GLY A 132 -6.87 -18.97 -2.39
CA GLY A 132 -8.19 -19.22 -1.82
C GLY A 132 -8.81 -17.97 -1.21
N PHE A 133 -8.01 -17.19 -0.51
CA PHE A 133 -8.45 -15.96 0.14
C PHE A 133 -8.73 -14.86 -0.90
N ASP A 134 -7.87 -14.73 -1.92
CA ASP A 134 -8.09 -13.79 -3.01
C ASP A 134 -9.31 -14.17 -3.87
N LYS A 135 -9.46 -15.43 -4.23
CA LYS A 135 -10.63 -15.92 -4.99
C LYS A 135 -11.95 -15.63 -4.28
N LEU A 136 -11.94 -15.71 -2.94
CA LEU A 136 -13.11 -15.47 -2.11
C LEU A 136 -13.47 -13.98 -2.05
N ASN A 137 -12.48 -13.10 -1.92
CA ASN A 137 -12.67 -11.68 -1.68
C ASN A 137 -12.47 -10.80 -2.93
N LYS A 138 -11.71 -11.28 -3.92
CA LYS A 138 -11.35 -10.59 -5.16
C LYS A 138 -10.67 -9.24 -4.88
N PHE A 139 -9.55 -9.30 -4.17
CA PHE A 139 -8.80 -8.11 -3.75
C PHE A 139 -8.38 -7.23 -4.93
N PRO A 140 -8.22 -5.91 -4.72
CA PRO A 140 -7.71 -5.02 -5.75
C PRO A 140 -6.31 -5.46 -6.22
N GLN A 141 -6.05 -5.38 -7.52
CA GLN A 141 -4.72 -5.65 -8.05
C GLN A 141 -3.70 -4.55 -7.70
N GLU A 142 -4.18 -3.35 -7.45
CA GLU A 142 -3.35 -2.22 -7.06
C GLU A 142 -2.90 -2.37 -5.60
N ILE A 143 -1.61 -2.58 -5.39
CA ILE A 143 -1.02 -2.86 -4.06
C ILE A 143 -1.34 -1.82 -2.99
N THR A 144 -1.48 -0.55 -3.38
CA THR A 144 -1.83 0.54 -2.47
C THR A 144 -3.20 0.37 -1.83
N PHE A 145 -4.04 -0.52 -2.39
CA PHE A 145 -5.39 -0.83 -1.93
C PHE A 145 -5.56 -2.26 -1.39
N GLN A 146 -4.48 -2.96 -1.13
CA GLN A 146 -4.50 -4.31 -0.55
C GLN A 146 -4.41 -4.31 0.99
N THR A 147 -4.71 -3.17 1.61
CA THR A 147 -4.74 -3.04 3.07
C THR A 147 -6.05 -2.41 3.51
N PHE A 148 -6.64 -2.96 4.57
CA PHE A 148 -8.00 -2.65 4.99
C PHE A 148 -8.07 -2.47 6.50
N LEU A 149 -8.70 -1.37 6.95
CA LEU A 149 -9.21 -1.28 8.30
C LEU A 149 -10.63 -1.86 8.31
N LEU A 150 -10.85 -2.88 9.10
CA LEU A 150 -12.13 -3.57 9.23
C LEU A 150 -12.78 -3.23 10.56
N ASP A 151 -14.11 -3.22 10.62
CA ASP A 151 -14.86 -3.18 11.86
C ASP A 151 -15.04 -4.59 12.47
N LYS A 152 -15.79 -4.69 13.56
CA LYS A 152 -16.08 -5.95 14.25
C LYS A 152 -16.72 -7.01 13.33
N ASP A 153 -17.55 -6.58 12.38
CA ASP A 153 -18.27 -7.43 11.42
C ASP A 153 -17.46 -7.68 10.14
N ASN A 154 -16.14 -7.44 10.17
CA ASN A 154 -15.21 -7.57 9.04
C ASN A 154 -15.54 -6.67 7.84
N LYS A 155 -16.32 -5.59 8.03
CA LYS A 155 -16.63 -4.65 6.96
C LYS A 155 -15.55 -3.58 6.85
N VAL A 156 -15.18 -3.28 5.63
CA VAL A 156 -14.14 -2.27 5.31
C VAL A 156 -14.59 -0.88 5.74
N LYS A 157 -13.84 -0.26 6.63
CA LYS A 157 -14.01 1.13 7.08
C LYS A 157 -13.07 2.08 6.36
N VAL A 158 -11.84 1.65 6.14
CA VAL A 158 -10.85 2.40 5.35
C VAL A 158 -10.09 1.40 4.50
N ILE A 159 -9.91 1.73 3.22
CA ILE A 159 -9.06 1.00 2.29
C ILE A 159 -7.84 1.84 1.94
N GLY A 160 -6.69 1.21 1.83
CA GLY A 160 -5.42 1.84 1.46
C GLY A 160 -4.32 1.53 2.45
N ASN A 161 -3.08 1.63 1.99
CA ASN A 161 -1.91 1.23 2.78
C ASN A 161 -1.39 2.39 3.65
N PRO A 162 -1.53 2.32 5.00
CA PRO A 162 -1.13 3.38 5.92
C PRO A 162 0.38 3.54 6.08
N VAL A 163 1.20 2.55 5.67
CA VAL A 163 2.66 2.68 5.73
C VAL A 163 3.24 3.39 4.50
N HIS A 164 2.46 3.47 3.41
CA HIS A 164 2.84 4.19 2.20
C HIS A 164 2.24 5.60 2.13
N ASN A 165 1.10 5.85 2.79
CA ASN A 165 0.37 7.10 2.67
C ASN A 165 -0.02 7.63 4.05
N LEU A 166 0.53 8.77 4.41
CA LEU A 166 0.28 9.43 5.70
C LEU A 166 -1.19 9.83 5.89
N ALA A 167 -1.85 10.30 4.83
CA ALA A 167 -3.27 10.65 4.92
C ALA A 167 -4.15 9.41 5.19
N VAL A 168 -3.79 8.27 4.61
CA VAL A 168 -4.46 6.99 4.92
C VAL A 168 -4.18 6.59 6.37
N ARG A 169 -2.94 6.73 6.84
CA ARG A 169 -2.57 6.46 8.24
C ARG A 169 -3.40 7.30 9.20
N ASP A 170 -3.56 8.59 8.92
CA ASP A 170 -4.35 9.49 9.75
C ASP A 170 -5.83 9.07 9.78
N LEU A 171 -6.38 8.59 8.65
CA LEU A 171 -7.73 8.03 8.59
C LEU A 171 -7.88 6.78 9.48
N TYR A 172 -6.88 5.87 9.45
CA TYR A 172 -6.87 4.70 10.33
C TYR A 172 -6.85 5.10 11.79
N LEU A 173 -5.90 5.97 12.18
CA LEU A 173 -5.75 6.42 13.56
C LEU A 173 -7.01 7.16 14.05
N LYS A 174 -7.58 8.05 13.23
CA LYS A 174 -8.83 8.74 13.54
C LYS A 174 -9.97 7.74 13.77
N GLN A 175 -10.11 6.74 12.90
CA GLN A 175 -11.17 5.75 13.02
C GLN A 175 -11.00 4.87 14.27
N ILE A 176 -9.76 4.48 14.58
CA ILE A 176 -9.42 3.60 15.72
C ILE A 176 -9.58 4.32 17.05
N THR A 177 -9.04 5.54 17.16
CA THR A 177 -8.94 6.25 18.42
C THR A 177 -10.10 7.24 18.65
N GLY A 178 -10.83 7.59 17.61
CA GLY A 178 -11.84 8.67 17.64
C GLY A 178 -11.21 10.08 17.69
N MET A 179 -9.89 10.17 17.76
CA MET A 179 -9.16 11.44 17.78
C MET A 179 -8.77 11.85 16.37
N GLN A 180 -8.85 13.15 16.08
CA GLN A 180 -8.21 13.68 14.89
C GLN A 180 -6.69 13.66 15.11
N TYR A 181 -6.05 12.62 14.63
CA TYR A 181 -4.61 12.54 14.63
C TYR A 181 -4.12 13.45 13.50
N GLN A 182 -3.92 14.69 13.81
CA GLN A 182 -3.04 15.54 13.04
C GLN A 182 -1.65 15.31 13.63
N GLU A 183 -0.89 14.37 13.08
CA GLU A 183 0.53 14.57 13.09
C GLU A 183 0.71 15.88 12.31
N ALA A 184 0.77 16.97 13.03
CA ALA A 184 1.16 18.24 12.46
C ALA A 184 2.64 18.08 12.07
N LEU A 185 2.87 17.38 10.96
CA LEU A 185 4.14 17.51 10.27
C LEU A 185 4.28 19.02 10.03
N PRO A 186 5.28 19.66 10.61
CA PRO A 186 5.46 21.07 10.39
C PRO A 186 5.58 21.27 8.87
N LYS A 187 4.50 21.77 8.28
CA LYS A 187 4.48 22.05 6.85
C LYS A 187 5.52 23.13 6.60
N THR A 188 6.41 22.89 5.68
CA THR A 188 7.35 23.87 5.20
C THR A 188 7.23 23.99 3.69
N THR A 189 7.60 25.11 3.13
CA THR A 189 7.60 25.33 1.70
C THR A 189 8.98 24.97 1.16
N LEU A 190 9.00 24.22 0.07
CA LEU A 190 10.22 23.84 -0.63
C LEU A 190 10.17 24.38 -2.05
N GLU A 191 11.30 24.86 -2.50
CA GLU A 191 11.53 25.23 -3.90
C GLU A 191 12.68 24.40 -4.46
N THR A 192 12.53 23.95 -5.69
CA THR A 192 13.59 23.33 -6.46
C THR A 192 14.18 24.34 -7.43
N ASP A 193 15.48 24.23 -7.70
CA ASP A 193 16.15 25.10 -8.66
C ASP A 193 15.57 24.98 -10.07
N LYS A 194 15.00 23.82 -10.41
CA LYS A 194 14.26 23.57 -11.66
C LYS A 194 13.12 22.60 -11.43
N ALA A 195 12.04 22.75 -12.18
CA ALA A 195 10.91 21.84 -12.17
C ALA A 195 11.19 20.54 -12.96
N GLU A 196 12.09 20.62 -13.95
CA GLU A 196 12.40 19.53 -14.87
C GLU A 196 13.87 19.60 -15.29
N TYR A 197 14.50 18.43 -15.43
CA TYR A 197 15.87 18.27 -15.88
C TYR A 197 15.91 17.35 -17.09
N ASP A 198 16.29 17.89 -18.24
CA ASP A 198 16.55 17.07 -19.42
C ASP A 198 17.91 16.39 -19.27
N LEU A 199 17.92 15.09 -19.12
CA LEU A 199 19.13 14.30 -19.07
C LEU A 199 19.66 13.95 -20.47
N GLY A 200 18.95 14.30 -21.52
CA GLY A 200 19.30 13.96 -22.91
C GLY A 200 19.37 12.44 -23.12
N THR A 201 20.09 12.03 -24.14
CA THR A 201 20.29 10.60 -24.44
C THR A 201 21.35 10.00 -23.51
N VAL A 202 20.99 8.93 -22.83
CA VAL A 202 21.89 8.11 -21.98
C VAL A 202 22.13 6.79 -22.69
N LYS A 203 23.38 6.41 -22.91
CA LYS A 203 23.74 5.11 -23.53
C LYS A 203 23.54 4.00 -22.50
N GLU A 204 23.08 2.85 -22.98
CA GLU A 204 22.95 1.65 -22.16
C GLU A 204 24.29 1.31 -21.46
N GLY A 205 24.20 0.93 -20.16
CA GLY A 205 25.37 0.63 -19.34
C GLY A 205 26.16 1.82 -18.85
N THR A 206 25.68 3.07 -19.06
CA THR A 206 26.33 4.28 -18.53
C THR A 206 25.47 4.92 -17.45
N THR A 207 26.12 5.59 -16.49
CA THR A 207 25.43 6.36 -15.43
C THR A 207 25.60 7.85 -15.68
N LYS A 208 24.52 8.61 -15.59
CA LYS A 208 24.53 10.07 -15.60
C LYS A 208 24.04 10.59 -14.24
N LYS A 209 24.80 11.48 -13.63
CA LYS A 209 24.45 12.11 -12.36
C LYS A 209 23.88 13.50 -12.59
N GLN A 210 22.77 13.79 -11.92
CA GLN A 210 22.14 15.09 -11.90
C GLN A 210 21.98 15.57 -10.46
N THR A 211 22.42 16.77 -10.16
CA THR A 211 22.20 17.39 -8.85
C THR A 211 20.93 18.24 -8.92
N VAL A 212 20.05 18.03 -7.94
CA VAL A 212 18.84 18.83 -7.75
C VAL A 212 19.04 19.62 -6.45
N THR A 213 18.90 20.94 -6.53
CA THR A 213 18.98 21.80 -5.35
C THR A 213 17.57 22.02 -4.79
N VAL A 214 17.36 21.65 -3.54
CA VAL A 214 16.11 21.89 -2.84
C VAL A 214 16.35 22.94 -1.75
N ARG A 215 15.61 24.04 -1.81
CA ARG A 215 15.67 25.12 -0.82
C ARG A 215 14.41 25.07 0.06
N ASN A 216 14.60 25.05 1.36
CA ASN A 216 13.50 25.26 2.30
C ASN A 216 13.23 26.78 2.39
N THR A 217 12.08 27.21 1.87
CA THR A 217 11.61 28.61 1.89
C THR A 217 10.56 28.84 2.97
N GLY A 218 10.14 27.79 3.68
CA GLY A 218 9.22 27.89 4.81
C GLY A 218 9.93 28.11 6.14
N THR A 219 9.13 28.19 7.20
CA THR A 219 9.61 28.52 8.56
C THR A 219 9.94 27.30 9.39
N ASN A 220 9.52 26.10 8.98
CA ASN A 220 9.75 24.87 9.72
C ASN A 220 10.93 24.08 9.17
N VAL A 221 11.54 23.26 10.02
CA VAL A 221 12.66 22.41 9.60
C VAL A 221 12.21 21.40 8.56
N PHE A 222 12.95 21.33 7.44
CA PHE A 222 12.79 20.27 6.45
C PHE A 222 13.67 19.07 6.82
N LYS A 223 13.08 17.88 6.83
CA LYS A 223 13.79 16.62 7.02
C LYS A 223 13.44 15.67 5.89
N LEU A 224 14.40 15.39 5.02
CA LEU A 224 14.25 14.37 3.98
C LEU A 224 14.27 12.98 4.63
N LYS A 225 13.15 12.25 4.54
CA LYS A 225 13.05 10.87 5.04
C LYS A 225 13.37 9.82 3.98
N GLY A 226 13.37 10.21 2.71
CA GLY A 226 13.63 9.34 1.56
C GLY A 226 13.12 9.96 0.28
N PHE A 227 13.41 9.30 -0.81
CA PHE A 227 12.85 9.58 -2.12
C PHE A 227 12.47 8.27 -2.81
N THR A 228 11.57 8.35 -3.76
CA THR A 228 11.18 7.23 -4.60
C THR A 228 11.29 7.64 -6.06
N THR A 229 11.70 6.71 -6.89
CA THR A 229 11.79 6.89 -8.33
C THR A 229 10.63 6.20 -9.03
N SER A 230 10.25 6.68 -10.19
CA SER A 230 9.18 6.07 -11.00
C SER A 230 9.66 4.87 -11.83
N CYS A 231 10.97 4.61 -11.87
CA CYS A 231 11.57 3.49 -12.55
C CYS A 231 12.82 2.99 -11.81
N ASP A 232 13.20 1.73 -12.04
CA ASP A 232 14.40 1.11 -11.48
C ASP A 232 15.70 1.62 -12.13
N CYS A 233 15.59 2.51 -13.10
CA CYS A 233 16.71 3.13 -13.81
C CYS A 233 17.27 4.36 -13.10
N THR A 234 16.72 4.74 -11.95
CA THR A 234 17.15 5.91 -11.17
C THR A 234 17.47 5.48 -9.74
N GLU A 235 18.67 5.78 -9.25
CA GLU A 235 19.14 5.55 -7.88
C GLU A 235 19.20 6.85 -7.07
#